data_5b4841cd1fdbc56d80b216149043a66f
#
_entry.id   5b4841cd1fdbc56d80b216149043a66f
#
_cell.length_a   1.000
_cell.length_b   1.000
_cell.length_c   1.000
_cell.angle_alpha   90.00
_cell.angle_beta   90.00
_cell.angle_gamma   90.00
#
_symmetry.space_group_name_H-M   'P 1'
#
loop_
_entity.id
_entity.type
_entity.pdbx_description
1 polymer ?
#
loop_
_entity_poly.entity_id
_entity_poly.type
_entity_poly.pdbx_seq_one_letter_code
_entity_poly.pdbx_strand_id
1 'polypeptide(L)'
;MEKTIKKPVEEKPTVGKADRRINAILSVVLGVLCVAWIYPIVMIFFNALKTERAITTSRAFELPTAETFVGLKNYIYGIQEMDFLSSFWYSLVITVSSVVLILLCCSMCAWFITRVNGKLSKLMYGLCMFSMVVPFQMVMFTLAKTADTLKLNNPYTICIIYLGFGAGLAVFMFTGFMKSMPVEIEEAAMIDGCNPLQIFFRVVCPILKPTMISTAILETMWVWNDYLLPTLVLDIKTYRTIPMAIQYFRGSYGKVEMAPMMACIMITILPVIILYLICQKYIIDGVVAGAVKG
;
A
#
# COMPACT_ATOMS: atom_id res chain seq x y z
N MET A 1 -1.25 -53.59 -20.85
CA MET A 1 -1.18 -53.59 -19.36
C MET A 1 -0.64 -52.26 -18.92
N GLU A 2 -1.53 -51.33 -18.64
CA GLU A 2 -1.23 -49.94 -18.24
C GLU A 2 -1.13 -49.92 -16.71
N LYS A 3 0.07 -49.74 -16.19
CA LYS A 3 0.29 -49.62 -14.75
C LYS A 3 -0.13 -48.22 -14.31
N THR A 4 -1.30 -48.12 -13.71
CA THR A 4 -1.79 -46.92 -13.03
C THR A 4 -0.88 -46.58 -11.84
N ILE A 5 -0.02 -45.57 -11.99
CA ILE A 5 0.83 -45.03 -10.91
C ILE A 5 -0.10 -44.30 -9.94
N LYS A 6 -0.42 -44.94 -8.81
CA LYS A 6 -1.10 -44.26 -7.69
C LYS A 6 -0.20 -43.14 -7.17
N LYS A 7 -0.67 -41.88 -7.22
CA LYS A 7 -0.02 -40.77 -6.52
C LYS A 7 0.10 -41.09 -5.02
N PRO A 8 1.25 -40.84 -4.39
CA PRO A 8 1.39 -41.02 -2.94
C PRO A 8 0.37 -40.13 -2.23
N VAL A 9 -0.38 -40.72 -1.30
CA VAL A 9 -1.29 -40.01 -0.41
C VAL A 9 -0.40 -39.20 0.54
N GLU A 10 -0.45 -37.89 0.45
CA GLU A 10 0.16 -36.98 1.47
C GLU A 10 -0.51 -37.29 2.81
N GLU A 11 0.14 -38.04 3.67
CA GLU A 11 -0.27 -38.21 5.07
C GLU A 11 -0.18 -36.83 5.75
N LYS A 12 -1.33 -36.24 6.07
CA LYS A 12 -1.38 -35.04 6.90
C LYS A 12 -0.67 -35.33 8.23
N PRO A 13 0.29 -34.50 8.66
CA PRO A 13 1.01 -34.74 9.90
C PRO A 13 0.00 -34.82 11.06
N THR A 14 0.06 -35.92 11.82
CA THR A 14 -0.80 -36.14 12.98
C THR A 14 -0.40 -35.17 14.09
N VAL A 15 -1.17 -34.09 14.24
CA VAL A 15 -0.94 -33.06 15.27
C VAL A 15 -1.16 -33.70 16.64
N GLY A 16 -0.11 -33.73 17.47
CA GLY A 16 -0.15 -34.28 18.83
C GLY A 16 -1.15 -33.55 19.74
N LYS A 17 -1.60 -34.21 20.83
CA LYS A 17 -2.54 -33.58 21.80
C LYS A 17 -1.96 -32.30 22.43
N ALA A 18 -0.65 -32.22 22.64
CA ALA A 18 0.03 -31.03 23.15
C ALA A 18 -0.03 -29.89 22.14
N ASP A 19 0.24 -30.18 20.86
CA ASP A 19 0.18 -29.18 19.78
C ASP A 19 -1.22 -28.63 19.57
N ARG A 20 -2.26 -29.47 19.73
CA ARG A 20 -3.67 -29.03 19.68
C ARG A 20 -4.00 -28.03 20.78
N ARG A 21 -3.50 -28.23 22.02
CA ARG A 21 -3.69 -27.28 23.13
C ARG A 21 -2.97 -25.97 22.88
N ILE A 22 -1.73 -26.02 22.43
CA ILE A 22 -0.95 -24.83 22.09
C ILE A 22 -1.64 -24.03 20.96
N ASN A 23 -2.07 -24.72 19.90
CA ASN A 23 -2.79 -24.07 18.80
C ASN A 23 -4.13 -23.46 19.25
N ALA A 24 -4.86 -24.11 20.15
CA ALA A 24 -6.09 -23.56 20.71
C ALA A 24 -5.81 -22.29 21.53
N ILE A 25 -4.78 -22.29 22.38
CA ILE A 25 -4.37 -21.11 23.16
C ILE A 25 -3.96 -19.98 22.23
N LEU A 26 -3.10 -20.27 21.24
CA LEU A 26 -2.68 -19.28 20.24
C LEU A 26 -3.87 -18.69 19.46
N SER A 27 -4.84 -19.53 19.08
CA SER A 27 -6.04 -19.08 18.38
C SER A 27 -6.89 -18.15 19.23
N VAL A 28 -7.04 -18.44 20.53
CA VAL A 28 -7.75 -17.56 21.46
C VAL A 28 -7.01 -16.23 21.64
N VAL A 29 -5.69 -16.27 21.87
CA VAL A 29 -4.87 -15.07 22.02
C VAL A 29 -4.94 -14.20 20.76
N LEU A 30 -4.77 -14.79 19.58
CA LEU A 30 -4.89 -14.08 18.31
C LEU A 30 -6.30 -13.52 18.09
N GLY A 31 -7.34 -14.28 18.46
CA GLY A 31 -8.72 -13.81 18.41
C GLY A 31 -8.97 -12.56 19.28
N VAL A 32 -8.45 -12.55 20.51
CA VAL A 32 -8.53 -11.39 21.41
C VAL A 32 -7.78 -10.19 20.82
N LEU A 33 -6.59 -10.41 20.28
CA LEU A 33 -5.81 -9.35 19.62
C LEU A 33 -6.55 -8.80 18.37
N CYS A 34 -7.17 -9.65 17.56
CA CYS A 34 -7.97 -9.21 16.43
C CYS A 34 -9.15 -8.32 16.85
N VAL A 35 -9.87 -8.71 17.92
CA VAL A 35 -10.95 -7.88 18.47
C VAL A 35 -10.42 -6.53 18.98
N ALA A 36 -9.28 -6.54 19.67
CA ALA A 36 -8.65 -5.31 20.16
C ALA A 36 -8.23 -4.37 19.00
N TRP A 37 -7.76 -4.91 17.89
CA TRP A 37 -7.37 -4.11 16.72
C TRP A 37 -8.56 -3.60 15.89
N ILE A 38 -9.66 -4.35 15.84
CA ILE A 38 -10.89 -3.92 15.15
C ILE A 38 -11.63 -2.88 15.99
N TYR A 39 -11.50 -2.91 17.30
CA TYR A 39 -12.21 -2.06 18.23
C TYR A 39 -12.14 -0.54 17.90
N PRO A 40 -10.97 0.07 17.60
CA PRO A 40 -10.91 1.49 17.22
C PRO A 40 -11.75 1.82 15.99
N ILE A 41 -11.81 0.92 14.99
CA ILE A 41 -12.58 1.13 13.76
C ILE A 41 -14.08 1.13 14.08
N VAL A 42 -14.52 0.17 14.92
CA VAL A 42 -15.91 0.09 15.40
C VAL A 42 -16.28 1.36 16.18
N MET A 43 -15.35 1.89 16.97
CA MET A 43 -15.53 3.14 17.71
C MET A 43 -15.73 4.33 16.79
N ILE A 44 -14.88 4.47 15.77
CA ILE A 44 -15.01 5.55 14.78
C ILE A 44 -16.36 5.43 14.06
N PHE A 45 -16.78 4.22 13.69
CA PHE A 45 -18.06 3.98 13.04
C PHE A 45 -19.25 4.45 13.90
N PHE A 46 -19.31 4.05 15.17
CA PHE A 46 -20.41 4.48 16.05
C PHE A 46 -20.38 5.99 16.34
N ASN A 47 -19.21 6.57 16.50
CA ASN A 47 -19.09 8.01 16.72
C ASN A 47 -19.42 8.83 15.46
N ALA A 48 -19.17 8.31 14.26
CA ALA A 48 -19.60 8.91 13.02
C ALA A 48 -21.13 9.05 12.89
N LEU A 49 -21.90 8.26 13.65
CA LEU A 49 -23.35 8.27 13.67
C LEU A 49 -23.95 9.14 14.78
N LYS A 50 -23.13 9.78 15.63
CA LYS A 50 -23.56 10.64 16.75
C LYS A 50 -23.56 12.12 16.40
N THR A 51 -24.26 12.90 17.21
CA THR A 51 -24.15 14.36 17.19
C THR A 51 -22.75 14.77 17.69
N GLU A 52 -22.22 15.91 17.19
CA GLU A 52 -20.95 16.47 17.65
C GLU A 52 -20.90 16.70 19.18
N ARG A 53 -22.01 17.18 19.74
CA ARG A 53 -22.13 17.38 21.20
C ARG A 53 -21.98 16.04 21.96
N ALA A 54 -22.57 14.96 21.46
CA ALA A 54 -22.48 13.66 22.11
C ALA A 54 -21.04 13.12 22.11
N ILE A 55 -20.26 13.35 21.05
CA ILE A 55 -18.85 12.93 21.02
C ILE A 55 -18.02 13.65 22.07
N THR A 56 -18.28 14.93 22.29
CA THR A 56 -17.51 15.74 23.25
C THR A 56 -17.95 15.53 24.70
N THR A 57 -19.21 15.11 24.95
CA THR A 57 -19.76 14.97 26.31
C THR A 57 -19.92 13.53 26.79
N SER A 58 -20.07 12.55 25.88
CA SER A 58 -20.20 11.14 26.22
C SER A 58 -18.84 10.41 26.18
N ARG A 59 -18.83 9.19 26.71
CA ARG A 59 -17.65 8.33 26.59
C ARG A 59 -17.48 7.87 25.14
N ALA A 60 -16.25 7.77 24.68
CA ALA A 60 -15.94 7.42 23.29
C ALA A 60 -16.55 6.08 22.85
N PHE A 61 -16.73 5.11 23.74
CA PHE A 61 -17.29 3.77 23.48
C PHE A 61 -18.80 3.64 23.76
N GLU A 62 -19.45 4.73 24.12
CA GLU A 62 -20.90 4.74 24.31
C GLU A 62 -21.64 4.64 22.99
N LEU A 63 -22.59 3.74 22.87
CA LEU A 63 -23.35 3.55 21.66
C LEU A 63 -24.28 4.74 21.39
N PRO A 64 -24.63 5.03 20.11
CA PRO A 64 -25.64 6.04 19.80
C PRO A 64 -26.97 5.71 20.45
N THR A 65 -27.58 6.68 21.13
CA THR A 65 -28.94 6.59 21.66
C THR A 65 -29.94 7.25 20.68
N ALA A 66 -31.23 7.09 20.91
CA ALA A 66 -32.28 7.74 20.08
C ALA A 66 -32.12 9.26 20.00
N GLU A 67 -31.55 9.90 21.05
CA GLU A 67 -31.32 11.35 21.11
C GLU A 67 -30.02 11.79 20.42
N THR A 68 -29.03 10.92 20.38
CA THR A 68 -27.69 11.23 19.86
C THR A 68 -27.45 10.73 18.45
N PHE A 69 -28.32 9.85 17.96
CA PHE A 69 -28.21 9.26 16.62
C PHE A 69 -28.66 10.22 15.53
N VAL A 70 -27.78 10.52 14.58
CA VAL A 70 -28.06 11.42 13.44
C VAL A 70 -28.07 10.73 12.07
N GLY A 71 -27.95 9.41 12.06
CA GLY A 71 -27.92 8.63 10.81
C GLY A 71 -26.76 9.05 9.90
N LEU A 72 -27.03 9.26 8.63
CA LEU A 72 -26.01 9.58 7.61
C LEU A 72 -25.70 11.10 7.48
N LYS A 73 -26.24 11.95 8.34
CA LYS A 73 -26.04 13.41 8.22
C LYS A 73 -24.56 13.81 8.24
N ASN A 74 -23.78 13.21 9.13
CA ASN A 74 -22.34 13.49 9.24
C ASN A 74 -21.58 13.05 7.98
N TYR A 75 -22.01 11.97 7.33
CA TYR A 75 -21.40 11.50 6.07
C TYR A 75 -21.68 12.48 4.93
N ILE A 76 -22.93 12.93 4.79
CA ILE A 76 -23.33 13.89 3.74
C ILE A 76 -22.59 15.21 3.93
N TYR A 77 -22.61 15.74 5.15
CA TYR A 77 -21.94 16.99 5.49
C TYR A 77 -20.40 16.89 5.29
N GLY A 78 -19.79 15.82 5.79
CA GLY A 78 -18.35 15.61 5.63
C GLY A 78 -17.90 15.47 4.18
N ILE A 79 -18.68 14.79 3.33
CA ILE A 79 -18.40 14.66 1.88
C ILE A 79 -18.41 16.05 1.21
N GLN A 80 -19.35 16.91 1.58
CA GLN A 80 -19.47 18.25 1.00
C GLN A 80 -18.35 19.18 1.46
N GLU A 81 -18.13 19.29 2.77
CA GLU A 81 -17.12 20.19 3.36
C GLU A 81 -15.68 19.76 3.01
N MET A 82 -15.44 18.46 2.85
CA MET A 82 -14.12 17.93 2.52
C MET A 82 -13.81 17.99 1.02
N ASP A 83 -14.78 18.38 0.18
CA ASP A 83 -14.70 18.19 -1.27
C ASP A 83 -14.17 16.76 -1.61
N PHE A 84 -14.88 15.77 -1.04
CA PHE A 84 -14.44 14.37 -1.03
C PHE A 84 -14.17 13.83 -2.42
N LEU A 85 -15.00 14.17 -3.42
CA LEU A 85 -14.85 13.62 -4.77
C LEU A 85 -13.55 14.10 -5.43
N SER A 86 -13.21 15.38 -5.31
CA SER A 86 -11.96 15.93 -5.82
C SER A 86 -10.76 15.35 -5.08
N SER A 87 -10.83 15.25 -3.74
CA SER A 87 -9.78 14.68 -2.92
C SER A 87 -9.54 13.20 -3.22
N PHE A 88 -10.62 12.44 -3.45
CA PHE A 88 -10.55 11.05 -3.86
C PHE A 88 -9.90 10.90 -5.24
N TRP A 89 -10.30 11.73 -6.20
CA TRP A 89 -9.73 11.72 -7.54
C TRP A 89 -8.23 11.98 -7.53
N TYR A 90 -7.78 13.02 -6.82
CA TYR A 90 -6.35 13.31 -6.72
C TYR A 90 -5.57 12.20 -6.00
N SER A 91 -6.11 11.64 -4.92
CA SER A 91 -5.50 10.48 -4.25
C SER A 91 -5.38 9.28 -5.20
N LEU A 92 -6.42 9.00 -5.98
CA LEU A 92 -6.44 7.90 -6.95
C LEU A 92 -5.41 8.12 -8.05
N VAL A 93 -5.40 9.30 -8.67
CA VAL A 93 -4.46 9.64 -9.76
C VAL A 93 -3.02 9.54 -9.27
N ILE A 94 -2.70 10.15 -8.12
CA ILE A 94 -1.36 10.12 -7.54
C ILE A 94 -0.94 8.68 -7.24
N THR A 95 -1.80 7.91 -6.60
CA THR A 95 -1.48 6.52 -6.20
C THR A 95 -1.27 5.64 -7.44
N VAL A 96 -2.21 5.65 -8.38
CA VAL A 96 -2.12 4.79 -9.58
C VAL A 96 -0.91 5.17 -10.42
N SER A 97 -0.72 6.46 -10.70
CA SER A 97 0.41 6.90 -11.54
C SER A 97 1.77 6.61 -10.88
N SER A 98 1.89 6.82 -9.55
CA SER A 98 3.11 6.53 -8.81
C SER A 98 3.43 5.04 -8.80
N VAL A 99 2.44 4.19 -8.46
CA VAL A 99 2.63 2.74 -8.39
C VAL A 99 2.98 2.16 -9.76
N VAL A 100 2.28 2.56 -10.82
CA VAL A 100 2.59 2.10 -12.19
C VAL A 100 4.01 2.50 -12.59
N LEU A 101 4.41 3.74 -12.31
CA LEU A 101 5.74 4.24 -12.63
C LEU A 101 6.83 3.51 -11.84
N ILE A 102 6.62 3.29 -10.53
CA ILE A 102 7.53 2.53 -9.67
C ILE A 102 7.68 1.09 -10.19
N LEU A 103 6.57 0.40 -10.44
CA LEU A 103 6.62 -0.99 -10.91
C LEU A 103 7.37 -1.13 -12.24
N LEU A 104 7.10 -0.27 -13.20
CA LEU A 104 7.76 -0.33 -14.52
C LEU A 104 9.23 0.03 -14.43
N CYS A 105 9.56 1.20 -13.88
CA CYS A 105 10.93 1.67 -13.86
C CYS A 105 11.82 0.82 -12.95
N CYS A 106 11.34 0.45 -11.75
CA CYS A 106 12.14 -0.29 -10.80
C CYS A 106 12.31 -1.77 -11.18
N SER A 107 11.31 -2.40 -11.85
CA SER A 107 11.50 -3.76 -12.35
C SER A 107 12.51 -3.82 -13.51
N MET A 108 12.49 -2.85 -14.43
CA MET A 108 13.51 -2.74 -15.48
C MET A 108 14.90 -2.45 -14.91
N CYS A 109 14.98 -1.55 -13.92
CA CYS A 109 16.22 -1.23 -13.22
C CYS A 109 16.77 -2.47 -12.49
N ALA A 110 15.93 -3.21 -11.79
CA ALA A 110 16.31 -4.44 -11.09
C ALA A 110 16.77 -5.53 -12.05
N TRP A 111 16.14 -5.64 -13.22
CA TRP A 111 16.55 -6.56 -14.28
C TRP A 111 17.96 -6.21 -14.77
N PHE A 112 18.21 -4.94 -15.11
CA PHE A 112 19.55 -4.48 -15.47
C PHE A 112 20.58 -4.78 -14.36
N ILE A 113 20.28 -4.43 -13.12
CA ILE A 113 21.18 -4.65 -11.97
C ILE A 113 21.53 -6.13 -11.80
N THR A 114 20.58 -7.04 -12.03
CA THR A 114 20.80 -8.48 -11.82
C THR A 114 21.51 -9.17 -12.99
N ARG A 115 21.33 -8.67 -14.21
CA ARG A 115 21.91 -9.29 -15.41
C ARG A 115 23.24 -8.67 -15.84
N VAL A 116 23.45 -7.40 -15.53
CA VAL A 116 24.72 -6.70 -15.87
C VAL A 116 25.63 -6.66 -14.65
N ASN A 117 26.67 -7.48 -14.65
CA ASN A 117 27.66 -7.49 -13.57
C ASN A 117 28.72 -6.42 -13.79
N GLY A 118 28.46 -5.18 -13.36
CA GLY A 118 29.33 -4.05 -13.59
C GLY A 118 29.42 -3.09 -12.39
N LYS A 119 30.33 -2.12 -12.47
CA LYS A 119 30.45 -1.06 -11.43
C LYS A 119 29.19 -0.20 -11.40
N LEU A 120 28.59 0.07 -12.54
CA LEU A 120 27.37 0.89 -12.66
C LEU A 120 26.18 0.21 -11.98
N SER A 121 25.95 -1.08 -12.22
CA SER A 121 24.83 -1.82 -11.60
C SER A 121 25.00 -1.91 -10.06
N LYS A 122 26.23 -2.09 -9.58
CA LYS A 122 26.52 -2.07 -8.14
C LYS A 122 26.28 -0.69 -7.53
N LEU A 123 26.67 0.38 -8.23
CA LEU A 123 26.40 1.75 -7.80
C LEU A 123 24.90 2.04 -7.77
N MET A 124 24.16 1.70 -8.82
CA MET A 124 22.70 1.90 -8.90
C MET A 124 21.98 1.15 -7.76
N TYR A 125 22.34 -0.12 -7.54
CA TYR A 125 21.79 -0.89 -6.43
C TYR A 125 22.10 -0.22 -5.07
N GLY A 126 23.35 0.20 -4.86
CA GLY A 126 23.78 0.90 -3.65
C GLY A 126 23.01 2.20 -3.41
N LEU A 127 22.76 3.00 -4.46
CA LEU A 127 21.98 4.24 -4.36
C LEU A 127 20.51 3.95 -4.03
N CYS A 128 19.90 2.94 -4.63
CA CYS A 128 18.55 2.51 -4.29
C CYS A 128 18.47 2.05 -2.82
N MET A 129 19.41 1.26 -2.35
CA MET A 129 19.44 0.82 -0.95
C MET A 129 19.69 2.00 0.01
N PHE A 130 20.56 2.93 -0.37
CA PHE A 130 20.81 4.13 0.42
C PHE A 130 19.55 4.99 0.59
N SER A 131 18.71 5.10 -0.45
CA SER A 131 17.46 5.87 -0.37
C SER A 131 16.48 5.34 0.69
N MET A 132 16.51 4.04 1.02
CA MET A 132 15.69 3.46 2.09
C MET A 132 16.16 3.85 3.50
N VAL A 133 17.45 4.16 3.65
CA VAL A 133 18.05 4.47 4.96
C VAL A 133 17.91 5.95 5.30
N VAL A 134 17.82 6.82 4.29
CA VAL A 134 17.68 8.26 4.49
C VAL A 134 16.27 8.61 4.95
N PRO A 135 16.06 9.14 6.18
CA PRO A 135 14.76 9.57 6.64
C PRO A 135 14.20 10.69 5.77
N PHE A 136 12.94 10.58 5.35
CA PHE A 136 12.27 11.60 4.55
C PHE A 136 12.37 13.00 5.15
N GLN A 137 12.24 13.11 6.47
CA GLN A 137 12.28 14.39 7.20
C GLN A 137 13.60 15.15 7.04
N MET A 138 14.70 14.46 6.76
CA MET A 138 16.00 15.10 6.54
C MET A 138 16.09 15.84 5.20
N VAL A 139 15.33 15.38 4.20
CA VAL A 139 15.39 15.90 2.83
C VAL A 139 14.16 16.72 2.43
N MET A 140 13.10 16.71 3.24
CA MET A 140 11.78 17.22 2.87
C MET A 140 11.77 18.67 2.38
N PHE A 141 12.50 19.57 3.02
CA PHE A 141 12.51 21.00 2.61
C PHE A 141 13.29 21.22 1.32
N THR A 142 14.44 20.56 1.17
CA THR A 142 15.22 20.61 -0.08
C THR A 142 14.43 19.98 -1.22
N LEU A 143 13.73 18.88 -0.94
CA LEU A 143 12.85 18.22 -1.88
C LEU A 143 11.72 19.14 -2.35
N ALA A 144 10.99 19.79 -1.40
CA ALA A 144 9.91 20.71 -1.74
C ALA A 144 10.40 21.85 -2.65
N LYS A 145 11.56 22.43 -2.35
CA LYS A 145 12.18 23.48 -3.19
C LYS A 145 12.57 22.95 -4.58
N THR A 146 13.12 21.75 -4.64
CA THR A 146 13.47 21.11 -5.92
C THR A 146 12.24 20.79 -6.75
N ALA A 147 11.19 20.26 -6.12
CA ALA A 147 9.90 19.98 -6.76
C ALA A 147 9.27 21.24 -7.36
N ASP A 148 9.31 22.37 -6.63
CA ASP A 148 8.82 23.66 -7.12
C ASP A 148 9.65 24.16 -8.30
N THR A 149 10.97 24.11 -8.21
CA THR A 149 11.89 24.51 -9.29
C THR A 149 11.66 23.69 -10.57
N LEU A 150 11.42 22.39 -10.44
CA LEU A 150 11.16 21.46 -11.55
C LEU A 150 9.68 21.42 -11.97
N LYS A 151 8.80 22.20 -11.35
CA LYS A 151 7.35 22.23 -11.57
C LYS A 151 6.68 20.84 -11.39
N LEU A 152 7.17 20.08 -10.41
CA LEU A 152 6.61 18.77 -10.03
C LEU A 152 5.54 18.90 -8.92
N ASN A 153 4.95 20.06 -8.76
CA ASN A 153 4.05 20.46 -7.69
C ASN A 153 2.56 20.31 -8.05
N ASN A 154 2.23 19.32 -8.86
CA ASN A 154 0.84 19.02 -9.20
C ASN A 154 0.57 17.50 -9.16
N PRO A 155 -0.72 17.07 -9.07
CA PRO A 155 -1.09 15.66 -8.93
C PRO A 155 -0.60 14.73 -10.04
N TYR A 156 -0.32 15.25 -11.21
CA TYR A 156 0.09 14.45 -12.37
C TYR A 156 1.62 14.27 -12.47
N THR A 157 2.40 15.09 -11.78
CA THR A 157 3.87 15.06 -11.83
C THR A 157 4.51 14.61 -10.53
N ILE A 158 3.81 14.67 -9.40
CA ILE A 158 4.30 14.23 -8.09
C ILE A 158 4.71 12.74 -8.09
N CYS A 159 4.17 11.93 -8.99
CA CYS A 159 4.54 10.53 -9.17
C CYS A 159 6.04 10.33 -9.47
N ILE A 160 6.71 11.33 -10.06
CA ILE A 160 8.16 11.31 -10.29
C ILE A 160 8.92 11.35 -8.95
N ILE A 161 8.41 12.11 -7.99
CA ILE A 161 8.99 12.19 -6.65
C ILE A 161 8.78 10.87 -5.91
N TYR A 162 7.57 10.31 -5.98
CA TYR A 162 7.27 9.00 -5.41
C TYR A 162 8.13 7.88 -6.00
N LEU A 163 8.44 7.93 -7.31
CA LEU A 163 9.38 6.99 -7.92
C LEU A 163 10.74 7.02 -7.21
N GLY A 164 11.26 8.20 -6.87
CA GLY A 164 12.54 8.31 -6.17
C GLY A 164 12.54 7.64 -4.79
N PHE A 165 11.49 7.81 -4.01
CA PHE A 165 11.38 7.22 -2.67
C PHE A 165 10.95 5.74 -2.68
N GLY A 166 10.06 5.35 -3.59
CA GLY A 166 9.62 3.95 -3.74
C GLY A 166 10.67 3.05 -4.39
N ALA A 167 11.64 3.64 -5.12
CA ALA A 167 12.65 2.86 -5.84
C ALA A 167 13.45 1.92 -4.94
N GLY A 168 13.77 2.33 -3.71
CA GLY A 168 14.54 1.52 -2.77
C GLY A 168 13.88 0.16 -2.51
N LEU A 169 12.66 0.18 -1.99
CA LEU A 169 11.90 -1.03 -1.67
C LEU A 169 11.60 -1.86 -2.93
N ALA A 170 11.14 -1.22 -4.00
CA ALA A 170 10.77 -1.92 -5.23
C ALA A 170 11.98 -2.62 -5.88
N VAL A 171 13.12 -1.93 -6.03
CA VAL A 171 14.35 -2.52 -6.57
C VAL A 171 14.86 -3.65 -5.67
N PHE A 172 14.81 -3.49 -4.34
CA PHE A 172 15.17 -4.56 -3.41
C PHE A 172 14.33 -5.83 -3.64
N MET A 173 13.02 -5.70 -3.67
CA MET A 173 12.11 -6.84 -3.86
C MET A 173 12.33 -7.51 -5.23
N PHE A 174 12.43 -6.73 -6.29
CA PHE A 174 12.61 -7.26 -7.63
C PHE A 174 13.97 -7.92 -7.83
N THR A 175 15.07 -7.32 -7.35
CA THR A 175 16.40 -7.93 -7.44
C THR A 175 16.49 -9.22 -6.62
N GLY A 176 15.81 -9.27 -5.46
CA GLY A 176 15.75 -10.46 -4.63
C GLY A 176 15.10 -11.64 -5.36
N PHE A 177 13.98 -11.41 -6.05
CA PHE A 177 13.30 -12.43 -6.85
C PHE A 177 14.08 -12.80 -8.11
N MET A 178 14.57 -11.82 -8.88
CA MET A 178 15.26 -12.03 -10.16
C MET A 178 16.57 -12.83 -10.02
N LYS A 179 17.26 -12.74 -8.87
CA LYS A 179 18.43 -13.57 -8.59
C LYS A 179 18.11 -15.07 -8.54
N SER A 180 16.88 -15.44 -8.24
CA SER A 180 16.43 -16.84 -8.24
C SER A 180 15.91 -17.31 -9.60
N MET A 181 15.77 -16.43 -10.58
CA MET A 181 15.27 -16.75 -11.91
C MET A 181 16.41 -17.23 -12.81
N PRO A 182 16.31 -18.43 -13.40
CA PRO A 182 17.32 -18.95 -14.31
C PRO A 182 17.55 -18.03 -15.51
N VAL A 183 18.82 -17.76 -15.86
CA VAL A 183 19.20 -16.89 -16.99
C VAL A 183 18.88 -17.59 -18.31
N GLU A 184 18.91 -18.89 -18.34
CA GLU A 184 18.70 -19.75 -19.51
C GLU A 184 17.33 -19.51 -20.20
N ILE A 185 16.33 -19.05 -19.44
CA ILE A 185 15.00 -18.70 -19.99
C ILE A 185 15.09 -17.45 -20.86
N GLU A 186 15.91 -16.48 -20.47
CA GLU A 186 16.14 -15.26 -21.22
C GLU A 186 17.03 -15.52 -22.44
N GLU A 187 18.05 -16.38 -22.29
CA GLU A 187 18.94 -16.80 -23.38
C GLU A 187 18.17 -17.57 -24.47
N ALA A 188 17.26 -18.45 -24.08
CA ALA A 188 16.36 -19.13 -25.02
C ALA A 188 15.54 -18.13 -25.84
N ALA A 189 14.96 -17.11 -25.18
CA ALA A 189 14.21 -16.07 -25.86
C ALA A 189 15.09 -15.20 -26.81
N MET A 190 16.38 -15.01 -26.47
CA MET A 190 17.33 -14.36 -27.38
C MET A 190 17.62 -15.21 -28.64
N ILE A 191 17.78 -16.50 -28.46
CA ILE A 191 17.96 -17.46 -29.59
C ILE A 191 16.72 -17.46 -30.48
N ASP A 192 15.53 -17.33 -29.91
CA ASP A 192 14.26 -17.20 -30.65
C ASP A 192 14.08 -15.79 -31.31
N GLY A 193 15.08 -14.93 -31.25
CA GLY A 193 15.10 -13.63 -31.96
C GLY A 193 14.39 -12.50 -31.22
N CYS A 194 14.07 -12.66 -29.91
CA CYS A 194 13.48 -11.59 -29.13
C CYS A 194 14.49 -10.47 -28.82
N ASN A 195 14.08 -9.21 -29.01
CA ASN A 195 14.87 -8.07 -28.57
C ASN A 195 14.73 -7.88 -27.03
N PRO A 196 15.61 -7.08 -26.38
CA PRO A 196 15.60 -6.91 -24.92
C PRO A 196 14.25 -6.47 -24.35
N LEU A 197 13.52 -5.56 -25.00
CA LEU A 197 12.19 -5.14 -24.56
C LEU A 197 11.17 -6.29 -24.64
N GLN A 198 11.24 -7.09 -25.70
CA GLN A 198 10.38 -8.27 -25.83
C GLN A 198 10.68 -9.31 -24.76
N ILE A 199 11.96 -9.54 -24.45
CA ILE A 199 12.36 -10.43 -23.36
C ILE A 199 11.79 -9.92 -22.04
N PHE A 200 11.97 -8.62 -21.76
CA PHE A 200 11.45 -8.06 -20.52
C PHE A 200 9.92 -8.23 -20.39
N PHE A 201 9.15 -7.78 -21.39
CA PHE A 201 7.68 -7.78 -21.28
C PHE A 201 7.04 -9.15 -21.48
N ARG A 202 7.63 -10.04 -22.31
CA ARG A 202 7.04 -11.35 -22.63
C ARG A 202 7.55 -12.49 -21.77
N VAL A 203 8.75 -12.36 -21.18
CA VAL A 203 9.38 -13.42 -20.38
C VAL A 203 9.54 -12.99 -18.93
N VAL A 204 10.31 -11.94 -18.69
CA VAL A 204 10.67 -11.51 -17.32
C VAL A 204 9.45 -11.01 -16.56
N CYS A 205 8.68 -10.11 -17.13
CA CYS A 205 7.53 -9.46 -16.47
C CYS A 205 6.43 -10.46 -16.05
N PRO A 206 6.02 -11.44 -16.88
CA PRO A 206 5.09 -12.48 -16.47
C PRO A 206 5.60 -13.37 -15.32
N ILE A 207 6.88 -13.72 -15.31
CA ILE A 207 7.50 -14.51 -14.23
C ILE A 207 7.58 -13.67 -12.95
N LEU A 208 7.87 -12.38 -13.07
CA LEU A 208 7.96 -11.44 -11.95
C LEU A 208 6.60 -11.06 -11.36
N LYS A 209 5.49 -11.40 -12.03
CA LYS A 209 4.12 -11.00 -11.67
C LYS A 209 3.78 -11.16 -10.17
N PRO A 210 4.09 -12.28 -9.48
CA PRO A 210 3.78 -12.40 -8.06
C PRO A 210 4.46 -11.31 -7.21
N THR A 211 5.74 -11.05 -7.46
CA THR A 211 6.50 -10.02 -6.76
C THR A 211 6.02 -8.61 -7.13
N MET A 212 5.65 -8.38 -8.41
CA MET A 212 5.05 -7.12 -8.84
C MET A 212 3.75 -6.82 -8.11
N ILE A 213 2.88 -7.81 -7.93
CA ILE A 213 1.63 -7.64 -7.19
C ILE A 213 1.92 -7.31 -5.72
N SER A 214 2.84 -8.03 -5.08
CA SER A 214 3.21 -7.76 -3.68
C SER A 214 3.80 -6.36 -3.50
N THR A 215 4.70 -5.95 -4.40
CA THR A 215 5.26 -4.59 -4.41
C THR A 215 4.18 -3.54 -4.67
N ALA A 216 3.28 -3.78 -5.63
CA ALA A 216 2.16 -2.89 -5.93
C ALA A 216 1.28 -2.63 -4.71
N ILE A 217 0.99 -3.66 -3.92
CA ILE A 217 0.18 -3.53 -2.71
C ILE A 217 0.89 -2.66 -1.67
N LEU A 218 2.17 -2.93 -1.40
CA LEU A 218 2.95 -2.18 -0.43
C LEU A 218 3.07 -0.71 -0.82
N GLU A 219 3.42 -0.44 -2.08
CA GLU A 219 3.54 0.93 -2.61
C GLU A 219 2.18 1.64 -2.64
N THR A 220 1.09 0.94 -2.99
CA THR A 220 -0.27 1.52 -2.95
C THR A 220 -0.64 1.92 -1.53
N MET A 221 -0.41 1.05 -0.54
CA MET A 221 -0.69 1.35 0.86
C MET A 221 0.12 2.54 1.36
N TRP A 222 1.38 2.63 0.97
CA TRP A 222 2.23 3.74 1.33
C TRP A 222 1.79 5.05 0.70
N VAL A 223 1.62 5.12 -0.63
CA VAL A 223 1.25 6.34 -1.35
C VAL A 223 -0.16 6.80 -1.00
N TRP A 224 -1.13 5.87 -0.90
CA TRP A 224 -2.53 6.19 -0.55
C TRP A 224 -2.69 6.86 0.81
N ASN A 225 -1.90 6.42 1.80
CA ASN A 225 -1.97 6.93 3.17
C ASN A 225 -1.02 8.12 3.42
N ASP A 226 -0.19 8.49 2.43
CA ASP A 226 0.77 9.57 2.61
C ASP A 226 0.07 10.93 2.63
N TYR A 227 0.30 11.63 3.69
CA TYR A 227 -0.14 13.00 3.90
C TYR A 227 1.01 14.01 3.79
N LEU A 228 2.23 13.59 4.17
CA LEU A 228 3.33 14.51 4.40
C LEU A 228 3.94 15.04 3.09
N LEU A 229 4.27 14.15 2.16
CA LEU A 229 4.84 14.56 0.87
C LEU A 229 3.86 15.41 0.04
N PRO A 230 2.58 15.01 -0.14
CA PRO A 230 1.62 15.86 -0.84
C PRO A 230 1.44 17.24 -0.20
N THR A 231 1.40 17.32 1.14
CA THR A 231 1.26 18.60 1.85
C THR A 231 2.45 19.54 1.63
N LEU A 232 3.66 18.99 1.46
CA LEU A 232 4.86 19.79 1.22
C LEU A 232 5.03 20.25 -0.24
N VAL A 233 4.48 19.48 -1.18
CA VAL A 233 4.73 19.68 -2.60
C VAL A 233 3.55 20.30 -3.32
N LEU A 234 2.31 19.92 -2.97
CA LEU A 234 1.11 20.40 -3.66
C LEU A 234 0.59 21.72 -3.05
N ASP A 235 -0.04 22.53 -3.88
CA ASP A 235 -0.84 23.65 -3.36
C ASP A 235 -2.13 23.12 -2.72
N ILE A 236 -2.19 23.18 -1.40
CA ILE A 236 -3.31 22.69 -0.59
C ILE A 236 -4.65 23.38 -0.89
N LYS A 237 -4.61 24.59 -1.46
CA LYS A 237 -5.84 25.30 -1.83
C LYS A 237 -6.47 24.73 -3.08
N THR A 238 -5.64 24.24 -4.00
CA THR A 238 -6.06 23.74 -5.31
C THR A 238 -6.15 22.21 -5.35
N TYR A 239 -5.19 21.55 -4.70
CA TYR A 239 -5.06 20.07 -4.76
C TYR A 239 -5.03 19.50 -3.35
N ARG A 240 -6.01 18.70 -3.00
CA ARG A 240 -6.06 17.98 -1.72
C ARG A 240 -6.18 16.50 -1.97
N THR A 241 -5.29 15.71 -1.37
CA THR A 241 -5.50 14.27 -1.24
C THR A 241 -6.44 13.98 -0.07
N ILE A 242 -6.98 12.78 0.01
CA ILE A 242 -7.83 12.38 1.14
C ILE A 242 -7.12 12.56 2.49
N PRO A 243 -5.86 12.07 2.70
CA PRO A 243 -5.17 12.30 3.97
C PRO A 243 -4.98 13.79 4.31
N MET A 244 -4.71 14.64 3.31
CA MET A 244 -4.64 16.09 3.51
C MET A 244 -6.00 16.66 3.91
N ALA A 245 -7.06 16.27 3.21
CA ALA A 245 -8.41 16.77 3.47
C ALA A 245 -8.89 16.40 4.88
N ILE A 246 -8.61 15.18 5.35
CA ILE A 246 -8.91 14.76 6.72
C ILE A 246 -8.12 15.57 7.73
N GLN A 247 -6.80 15.73 7.53
CA GLN A 247 -5.92 16.43 8.46
C GLN A 247 -6.28 17.92 8.62
N TYR A 248 -6.71 18.55 7.52
CA TYR A 248 -7.08 19.96 7.51
C TYR A 248 -8.59 20.18 7.56
N PHE A 249 -9.36 19.14 7.91
CA PHE A 249 -10.81 19.27 8.03
C PHE A 249 -11.19 20.35 9.07
N ARG A 250 -11.99 21.29 8.61
CA ARG A 250 -12.56 22.33 9.44
C ARG A 250 -14.03 22.48 9.04
N GLY A 251 -14.92 22.37 10.01
CA GLY A 251 -16.33 22.63 9.79
C GLY A 251 -16.62 24.11 9.49
N SER A 252 -17.88 24.43 9.23
CA SER A 252 -18.36 25.74 8.77
C SER A 252 -17.90 26.91 9.64
N TYR A 253 -17.60 26.70 10.91
CA TYR A 253 -17.11 27.73 11.84
C TYR A 253 -15.59 27.69 12.07
N GLY A 254 -14.84 26.98 11.23
CA GLY A 254 -13.39 26.84 11.36
C GLY A 254 -12.93 25.95 12.52
N LYS A 255 -13.87 25.31 13.25
CA LYS A 255 -13.58 24.36 14.31
C LYS A 255 -13.44 22.95 13.75
N VAL A 256 -12.65 22.12 14.42
CA VAL A 256 -12.58 20.70 14.11
C VAL A 256 -13.90 20.05 14.55
N GLU A 257 -14.67 19.53 13.61
CA GLU A 257 -15.89 18.78 13.87
C GLU A 257 -15.58 17.29 13.76
N MET A 258 -15.57 16.62 14.91
CA MET A 258 -15.11 15.23 15.04
C MET A 258 -16.06 14.24 14.40
N ALA A 259 -17.40 14.49 14.49
CA ALA A 259 -18.38 13.56 13.96
C ALA A 259 -18.32 13.43 12.42
N PRO A 260 -18.33 14.51 11.63
CA PRO A 260 -18.15 14.44 10.19
C PRO A 260 -16.77 13.95 9.78
N MET A 261 -15.71 14.33 10.54
CA MET A 261 -14.35 13.84 10.29
C MET A 261 -14.27 12.31 10.44
N MET A 262 -14.87 11.73 11.48
CA MET A 262 -14.95 10.29 11.68
C MET A 262 -15.75 9.61 10.56
N ALA A 263 -16.84 10.22 10.10
CA ALA A 263 -17.60 9.73 8.95
C ALA A 263 -16.75 9.70 7.67
N CYS A 264 -15.97 10.74 7.41
CA CYS A 264 -15.03 10.76 6.28
C CYS A 264 -13.94 9.70 6.39
N ILE A 265 -13.36 9.49 7.58
CA ILE A 265 -12.39 8.43 7.83
C ILE A 265 -13.00 7.05 7.47
N MET A 266 -14.25 6.79 7.85
CA MET A 266 -14.92 5.53 7.52
C MET A 266 -15.07 5.31 6.02
N ILE A 267 -15.37 6.36 5.25
CA ILE A 267 -15.46 6.26 3.80
C ILE A 267 -14.07 6.00 3.18
N THR A 268 -13.03 6.63 3.71
CA THR A 268 -11.67 6.52 3.17
C THR A 268 -11.00 5.19 3.42
N ILE A 269 -11.45 4.46 4.44
CA ILE A 269 -11.00 3.09 4.71
C ILE A 269 -11.55 2.09 3.68
N LEU A 270 -12.72 2.34 3.09
CA LEU A 270 -13.38 1.41 2.17
C LEU A 270 -12.52 1.02 0.95
N PRO A 271 -11.89 1.96 0.21
CA PRO A 271 -11.01 1.61 -0.91
C PRO A 271 -9.85 0.70 -0.50
N VAL A 272 -9.27 0.93 0.69
CA VAL A 272 -8.17 0.13 1.23
C VAL A 272 -8.64 -1.28 1.57
N ILE A 273 -9.82 -1.42 2.19
CA ILE A 273 -10.43 -2.73 2.49
C ILE A 273 -10.72 -3.48 1.19
N ILE A 274 -11.31 -2.81 0.19
CA ILE A 274 -11.61 -3.41 -1.11
C ILE A 274 -10.32 -3.90 -1.78
N LEU A 275 -9.28 -3.06 -1.82
CA LEU A 275 -7.98 -3.44 -2.36
C LEU A 275 -7.41 -4.68 -1.64
N TYR A 276 -7.45 -4.67 -0.30
CA TYR A 276 -6.98 -5.81 0.50
C TYR A 276 -7.76 -7.10 0.17
N LEU A 277 -9.09 -7.05 0.14
CA LEU A 277 -9.92 -8.21 -0.16
C LEU A 277 -9.65 -8.80 -1.55
N ILE A 278 -9.36 -7.94 -2.54
CA ILE A 278 -8.99 -8.38 -3.89
C ILE A 278 -7.58 -9.01 -3.89
N CYS A 279 -6.65 -8.41 -3.14
CA CYS A 279 -5.24 -8.75 -3.21
C CYS A 279 -4.76 -9.73 -2.12
N GLN A 280 -5.58 -10.06 -1.10
CA GLN A 280 -5.18 -10.86 0.08
C GLN A 280 -4.51 -12.20 -0.29
N LYS A 281 -4.98 -12.88 -1.33
CA LYS A 281 -4.38 -14.14 -1.80
C LYS A 281 -2.93 -13.94 -2.22
N TYR A 282 -2.64 -12.89 -2.94
CA TYR A 282 -1.28 -12.60 -3.43
C TYR A 282 -0.35 -12.12 -2.31
N ILE A 283 -0.90 -11.45 -1.27
CA ILE A 283 -0.14 -11.07 -0.07
C ILE A 283 0.34 -12.31 0.67
N ILE A 284 -0.56 -13.27 0.90
CA ILE A 284 -0.24 -14.53 1.59
C ILE A 284 0.80 -15.32 0.79
N ASP A 285 0.60 -15.49 -0.51
CA ASP A 285 1.54 -16.21 -1.38
C ASP A 285 2.92 -15.55 -1.42
N GLY A 286 2.99 -14.21 -1.46
CA GLY A 286 4.23 -13.44 -1.46
C GLY A 286 5.00 -13.55 -0.14
N VAL A 287 4.32 -13.48 1.00
CA VAL A 287 4.93 -13.62 2.34
C VAL A 287 5.44 -15.04 2.54
N VAL A 288 4.67 -16.06 2.14
CA VAL A 288 5.09 -17.47 2.25
C VAL A 288 6.30 -17.76 1.36
N ALA A 289 6.33 -17.24 0.13
CA ALA A 289 7.48 -17.41 -0.77
C ALA A 289 8.76 -16.75 -0.22
N GLY A 290 8.63 -15.64 0.52
CA GLY A 290 9.75 -14.98 1.21
C GLY A 290 10.23 -15.75 2.44
N ALA A 291 9.32 -16.35 3.21
CA ALA A 291 9.63 -17.06 4.45
C ALA A 291 10.26 -18.46 4.23
N VAL A 292 9.97 -19.11 3.10
CA VAL A 292 10.50 -20.47 2.79
C VAL A 292 11.95 -20.46 2.28
N LYS A 293 12.54 -19.26 2.02
CA LYS A 293 13.93 -19.11 1.55
C LYS A 293 14.94 -18.80 2.68
N GLY A 294 14.53 -18.90 3.96
CA GLY A 294 15.39 -18.76 5.14
C GLY A 294 15.95 -20.10 5.60
#